data_24bac10d27816069bbf33e9fcf035b6f
#
_entry.id   24bac10d27816069bbf33e9fcf035b6f
#
_cell.length_a   1.000
_cell.length_b   1.000
_cell.length_c   1.000
_cell.angle_alpha   90.00
_cell.angle_beta   90.00
_cell.angle_gamma   90.00
#
_symmetry.space_group_name_H-M   'P 1'
#
loop_
_entity.id
_entity.type
_entity.pdbx_description
1 polymer ?
#
loop_
_entity_poly.entity_id
_entity_poly.type
_entity_poly.pdbx_seq_one_letter_code
_entity_poly.pdbx_strand_id
1 'polypeptide(L)'
;MTRQDTATPTGSLSAQGPSNTGYNNNPVPVPVITQRNSRDKWSKKMDFLLSVIGFAVDLGNVWRFPYICYQNGGGAFLIPYIVMAIFGGVPLFYMELALGQFHRTGAISIWKHICPIFKGIGYAICIIALYVSFYYNTIIAWALFYFYSSFASVLPWTNCDNAWNTENCTNYFLKDNVTWNNYSRSPAEEFYTRNVLEIHKSDGLHNVGGVRWQLMLCLFLIFTIVYFSLWKGVKTSGKVVWVTATLPYVVLFILLIRGATLPGAWKGVVFYLKPKWEKLFETSVWVDAAAQIFFSLGPGFGVLLALSSYSPFTNNCYR
;
A
#
# COMPACT_ATOMS: atom_id res chain seq x y z
N MET A 1 57.87 -20.57 13.56
CA MET A 1 58.98 -20.55 12.57
C MET A 1 58.65 -19.49 11.52
N THR A 2 59.55 -18.53 11.47
CA THR A 2 59.99 -17.55 10.46
C THR A 2 59.01 -16.48 10.05
N ARG A 3 59.16 -15.28 10.59
CA ARG A 3 59.97 -14.07 10.30
C ARG A 3 59.47 -13.33 9.06
N GLN A 4 58.91 -12.13 9.30
CA GLN A 4 59.48 -10.76 9.15
C GLN A 4 59.70 -10.36 7.68
N ASP A 5 59.12 -9.19 7.30
CA ASP A 5 59.97 -8.02 7.11
C ASP A 5 59.13 -6.74 7.03
N THR A 6 59.55 -5.77 7.78
CA THR A 6 59.21 -4.35 7.85
C THR A 6 59.99 -3.58 6.77
N ALA A 7 59.36 -2.63 6.09
CA ALA A 7 60.07 -1.55 5.41
C ALA A 7 59.28 -0.23 5.46
N THR A 8 59.77 0.69 6.24
CA THR A 8 59.49 2.12 6.21
C THR A 8 60.41 2.78 5.15
N PRO A 9 59.97 3.80 4.46
CA PRO A 9 60.89 4.82 3.97
C PRO A 9 60.54 6.19 4.59
N THR A 10 61.50 6.73 5.28
CA THR A 10 61.74 8.12 5.60
C THR A 10 62.06 8.91 4.33
N GLY A 11 61.53 10.13 4.17
CA GLY A 11 61.89 11.04 3.08
C GLY A 11 61.43 12.46 3.36
N SER A 12 62.28 13.21 4.03
CA SER A 12 62.68 14.62 3.93
C SER A 12 61.64 15.70 3.60
N LEU A 13 61.49 16.59 4.57
CA LEU A 13 61.01 17.97 4.41
C LEU A 13 61.93 18.78 3.55
N SER A 14 61.39 19.49 2.54
CA SER A 14 61.99 20.68 1.97
C SER A 14 60.96 21.81 1.98
N ALA A 15 61.31 22.86 2.73
CA ALA A 15 60.57 24.11 2.78
C ALA A 15 60.87 24.92 1.49
N GLN A 16 59.82 25.42 0.85
CA GLN A 16 59.92 26.56 -0.08
C GLN A 16 58.78 27.52 0.11
N GLY A 17 59.12 28.79 0.12
CA GLY A 17 58.34 29.93 0.57
C GLY A 17 57.23 30.42 -0.36
N PRO A 18 56.60 31.60 -0.01
CA PRO A 18 55.29 31.97 -0.49
C PRO A 18 55.35 32.72 -1.84
N SER A 19 54.51 32.34 -2.79
CA SER A 19 54.21 33.22 -3.93
C SER A 19 52.80 32.98 -4.51
N ASN A 20 52.09 34.09 -4.65
CA ASN A 20 51.01 34.41 -5.58
C ASN A 20 49.59 33.82 -5.32
N THR A 21 48.76 34.72 -4.80
CA THR A 21 47.32 34.78 -4.97
C THR A 21 46.90 34.74 -6.42
N GLY A 22 46.57 33.53 -6.89
CA GLY A 22 45.81 33.31 -8.12
C GLY A 22 44.44 32.73 -7.70
N TYR A 23 43.37 33.44 -7.99
CA TYR A 23 41.99 32.92 -7.88
C TYR A 23 41.85 31.73 -8.83
N ASN A 24 41.98 30.53 -8.31
CA ASN A 24 41.78 29.31 -9.06
C ASN A 24 40.29 28.97 -9.03
N ASN A 25 39.60 29.29 -10.12
CA ASN A 25 38.20 28.85 -10.38
C ASN A 25 38.15 27.34 -10.69
N ASN A 26 38.79 26.52 -9.88
CA ASN A 26 38.59 25.09 -9.95
C ASN A 26 37.26 24.79 -9.25
N PRO A 27 36.28 24.10 -9.91
CA PRO A 27 35.09 23.66 -9.23
C PRO A 27 35.48 22.78 -8.05
N VAL A 28 34.99 23.14 -6.86
CA VAL A 28 35.17 22.36 -5.64
C VAL A 28 34.84 20.90 -5.99
N PRO A 29 35.75 19.94 -5.78
CA PRO A 29 35.48 18.56 -6.08
C PRO A 29 34.30 18.12 -5.18
N VAL A 30 33.15 17.98 -5.80
CA VAL A 30 32.01 17.32 -5.16
C VAL A 30 32.53 15.96 -4.70
N PRO A 31 32.42 15.59 -3.42
CA PRO A 31 32.92 14.32 -2.94
C PRO A 31 32.25 13.22 -3.75
N VAL A 32 33.00 12.62 -4.66
CA VAL A 32 32.58 11.42 -5.39
C VAL A 32 32.38 10.35 -4.32
N ILE A 33 31.13 10.02 -4.00
CA ILE A 33 30.78 8.95 -3.07
C ILE A 33 31.20 7.63 -3.72
N THR A 34 32.47 7.26 -3.55
CA THR A 34 33.14 6.10 -4.15
C THR A 34 32.98 4.82 -3.33
N GLN A 35 31.81 4.56 -2.77
CA GLN A 35 31.42 3.21 -2.39
C GLN A 35 29.93 3.03 -2.64
N ARG A 36 29.53 2.99 -3.91
CA ARG A 36 28.23 2.42 -4.25
C ARG A 36 28.34 0.90 -4.09
N ASN A 37 27.91 0.40 -2.94
CA ASN A 37 27.58 -1.01 -2.79
C ASN A 37 26.80 -1.44 -4.04
N SER A 38 27.18 -2.58 -4.61
CA SER A 38 26.52 -3.18 -5.78
C SER A 38 25.14 -3.68 -5.39
N ARG A 39 24.20 -2.74 -5.12
CA ARG A 39 22.81 -3.07 -4.82
C ARG A 39 22.18 -3.70 -6.06
N ASP A 40 21.39 -4.74 -5.86
CA ASP A 40 20.62 -5.36 -6.92
C ASP A 40 19.83 -4.31 -7.73
N LYS A 41 19.62 -4.60 -9.01
CA LYS A 41 18.88 -3.72 -9.93
C LYS A 41 17.66 -4.44 -10.47
N TRP A 42 16.62 -3.67 -10.81
CA TRP A 42 15.50 -4.19 -11.57
C TRP A 42 15.97 -4.81 -12.88
N SER A 43 15.41 -5.94 -13.26
CA SER A 43 15.74 -6.62 -14.52
C SER A 43 15.28 -5.79 -15.72
N LYS A 44 14.09 -5.21 -15.64
CA LYS A 44 13.49 -4.34 -16.67
C LYS A 44 12.89 -3.10 -16.04
N LYS A 45 12.83 -1.98 -16.80
CA LYS A 45 12.10 -0.78 -16.35
C LYS A 45 10.62 -1.05 -16.06
N MET A 46 10.01 -1.94 -16.85
CA MET A 46 8.61 -2.32 -16.64
C MET A 46 8.37 -3.01 -15.30
N ASP A 47 9.33 -3.80 -14.80
CA ASP A 47 9.21 -4.44 -13.48
C ASP A 47 9.13 -3.39 -12.38
N PHE A 48 9.92 -2.32 -12.47
CA PHE A 48 9.83 -1.18 -11.56
C PHE A 48 8.50 -0.44 -11.68
N LEU A 49 8.09 -0.07 -12.89
CA LEU A 49 6.84 0.66 -13.13
C LEU A 49 5.64 -0.12 -12.61
N LEU A 50 5.54 -1.41 -12.94
CA LEU A 50 4.45 -2.27 -12.46
C LEU A 50 4.49 -2.45 -10.95
N SER A 51 5.68 -2.49 -10.33
CA SER A 51 5.79 -2.56 -8.86
C SER A 51 5.27 -1.30 -8.19
N VAL A 52 5.54 -0.14 -8.76
CA VAL A 52 5.03 1.14 -8.26
C VAL A 52 3.52 1.27 -8.49
N ILE A 53 3.03 0.87 -9.66
CA ILE A 53 1.59 0.83 -9.96
C ILE A 53 0.88 -0.16 -9.02
N GLY A 54 1.42 -1.37 -8.88
CA GLY A 54 0.83 -2.40 -8.01
C GLY A 54 0.84 -2.03 -6.53
N PHE A 55 1.74 -1.14 -6.10
CA PHE A 55 1.72 -0.56 -4.77
C PHE A 55 0.65 0.53 -4.64
N ALA A 56 0.51 1.41 -5.64
CA ALA A 56 -0.47 2.50 -5.63
C ALA A 56 -1.92 1.99 -5.83
N VAL A 57 -2.10 0.85 -6.50
CA VAL A 57 -3.41 0.21 -6.71
C VAL A 57 -3.59 -0.88 -5.66
N ASP A 58 -4.07 -0.47 -4.51
CA ASP A 58 -4.35 -1.33 -3.38
C ASP A 58 -5.84 -1.74 -3.29
N LEU A 59 -6.15 -2.56 -2.32
CA LEU A 59 -7.52 -2.98 -2.02
C LEU A 59 -8.41 -1.79 -1.64
N GLY A 60 -7.85 -0.75 -1.02
CA GLY A 60 -8.57 0.46 -0.62
C GLY A 60 -9.16 1.22 -1.80
N ASN A 61 -8.51 1.20 -2.96
CA ASN A 61 -9.02 1.84 -4.17
C ASN A 61 -10.29 1.17 -4.71
N VAL A 62 -10.48 -0.11 -4.43
CA VAL A 62 -11.62 -0.89 -4.93
C VAL A 62 -12.85 -0.73 -4.03
N TRP A 63 -12.69 -0.80 -2.71
CA TRP A 63 -13.83 -0.80 -1.79
C TRP A 63 -13.96 0.51 -1.00
N ARG A 64 -12.84 1.07 -0.54
CA ARG A 64 -12.84 2.24 0.35
C ARG A 64 -13.12 3.54 -0.40
N PHE A 65 -12.47 3.75 -1.54
CA PHE A 65 -12.65 4.97 -2.33
C PHE A 65 -14.12 5.18 -2.78
N PRO A 66 -14.82 4.18 -3.35
CA PRO A 66 -16.21 4.34 -3.71
C PRO A 66 -17.11 4.65 -2.51
N TYR A 67 -16.86 4.03 -1.37
CA TYR A 67 -17.62 4.27 -0.15
C TYR A 67 -17.41 5.70 0.37
N ILE A 68 -16.16 6.16 0.49
CA ILE A 68 -15.85 7.53 0.95
C ILE A 68 -16.40 8.57 -0.03
N CYS A 69 -16.30 8.34 -1.33
CA CYS A 69 -16.86 9.21 -2.35
C CYS A 69 -18.37 9.35 -2.18
N TYR A 70 -19.10 8.25 -1.99
CA TYR A 70 -20.53 8.26 -1.72
C TYR A 70 -20.88 9.02 -0.44
N GLN A 71 -20.18 8.78 0.65
CA GLN A 71 -20.42 9.39 1.96
C GLN A 71 -20.19 10.91 1.94
N ASN A 72 -19.20 11.37 1.19
CA ASN A 72 -18.75 12.76 1.12
C ASN A 72 -19.37 13.55 -0.06
N GLY A 73 -20.55 13.18 -0.52
CA GLY A 73 -21.28 13.96 -1.50
C GLY A 73 -21.13 13.54 -2.97
N GLY A 74 -20.70 12.30 -3.21
CA GLY A 74 -20.62 11.72 -4.54
C GLY A 74 -19.62 12.44 -5.45
N GLY A 75 -20.05 12.87 -6.62
CA GLY A 75 -19.17 13.53 -7.60
C GLY A 75 -18.49 14.81 -7.10
N ALA A 76 -19.05 15.50 -6.09
CA ALA A 76 -18.45 16.70 -5.50
C ALA A 76 -17.12 16.35 -4.77
N PHE A 77 -16.99 15.15 -4.18
CA PHE A 77 -15.79 14.69 -3.52
C PHE A 77 -14.55 14.62 -4.42
N LEU A 78 -14.76 14.44 -5.74
CA LEU A 78 -13.65 14.38 -6.69
C LEU A 78 -12.82 15.67 -6.73
N ILE A 79 -13.42 16.84 -6.40
CA ILE A 79 -12.71 18.11 -6.40
C ILE A 79 -11.63 18.15 -5.31
N PRO A 80 -11.95 18.01 -4.02
CA PRO A 80 -10.92 17.95 -2.98
C PRO A 80 -9.94 16.80 -3.17
N TYR A 81 -10.40 15.66 -3.70
CA TYR A 81 -9.54 14.52 -4.00
C TYR A 81 -8.47 14.88 -5.06
N ILE A 82 -8.85 15.49 -6.18
CA ILE A 82 -7.90 15.91 -7.24
C ILE A 82 -6.97 17.01 -6.73
N VAL A 83 -7.49 17.98 -5.96
CA VAL A 83 -6.65 19.03 -5.37
C VAL A 83 -5.60 18.43 -4.44
N MET A 84 -5.99 17.55 -3.53
CA MET A 84 -5.05 16.87 -2.63
C MET A 84 -4.08 15.95 -3.37
N ALA A 85 -4.52 15.32 -4.46
CA ALA A 85 -3.62 14.52 -5.30
C ALA A 85 -2.54 15.38 -5.95
N ILE A 86 -2.88 16.51 -6.55
CA ILE A 86 -1.94 17.37 -7.28
C ILE A 86 -0.97 18.09 -6.32
N PHE A 87 -1.49 18.69 -5.24
CA PHE A 87 -0.69 19.53 -4.35
C PHE A 87 0.01 18.76 -3.23
N GLY A 88 -0.51 17.62 -2.81
CA GLY A 88 0.06 16.79 -1.75
C GLY A 88 0.62 15.47 -2.27
N GLY A 89 -0.22 14.65 -2.89
CA GLY A 89 0.11 13.29 -3.27
C GLY A 89 1.26 13.18 -4.27
N VAL A 90 1.14 13.82 -5.42
CA VAL A 90 2.14 13.75 -6.50
C VAL A 90 3.52 14.29 -6.09
N PRO A 91 3.64 15.47 -5.44
CA PRO A 91 4.94 15.96 -4.99
C PRO A 91 5.63 15.04 -3.98
N LEU A 92 4.90 14.52 -3.01
CA LEU A 92 5.46 13.60 -2.01
C LEU A 92 5.86 12.26 -2.62
N PHE A 93 5.04 11.72 -3.49
CA PHE A 93 5.33 10.51 -4.25
C PHE A 93 6.61 10.65 -5.07
N TYR A 94 6.73 11.75 -5.82
CA TYR A 94 7.93 12.05 -6.59
C TYR A 94 9.16 12.23 -5.70
N MET A 95 9.03 12.93 -4.60
CA MET A 95 10.11 13.12 -3.63
C MET A 95 10.67 11.79 -3.13
N GLU A 96 9.81 10.84 -2.74
CA GLU A 96 10.24 9.52 -2.27
C GLU A 96 10.95 8.72 -3.37
N LEU A 97 10.42 8.75 -4.60
CA LEU A 97 11.08 8.09 -5.73
C LEU A 97 12.45 8.69 -6.02
N ALA A 98 12.58 10.01 -6.02
CA ALA A 98 13.82 10.71 -6.27
C ALA A 98 14.87 10.42 -5.18
N LEU A 99 14.47 10.50 -3.91
CA LEU A 99 15.35 10.20 -2.77
C LEU A 99 15.84 8.75 -2.78
N GLY A 100 14.94 7.79 -3.01
CA GLY A 100 15.31 6.38 -3.08
C GLY A 100 16.27 6.07 -4.21
N GLN A 101 16.03 6.63 -5.40
CA GLN A 101 16.90 6.46 -6.56
C GLN A 101 18.26 7.14 -6.38
N PHE A 102 18.29 8.33 -5.80
CA PHE A 102 19.51 9.09 -5.57
C PHE A 102 20.45 8.38 -4.60
N HIS A 103 19.97 8.02 -3.44
CA HIS A 103 20.80 7.42 -2.39
C HIS A 103 21.04 5.92 -2.58
N ARG A 104 20.12 5.20 -3.23
CA ARG A 104 20.19 3.75 -3.46
C ARG A 104 20.40 2.93 -2.17
N THR A 105 19.80 3.38 -1.08
CA THR A 105 19.90 2.76 0.25
C THR A 105 18.48 2.57 0.83
N GLY A 106 18.37 1.81 1.93
CA GLY A 106 17.10 1.63 2.64
C GLY A 106 16.69 2.87 3.44
N ALA A 107 15.44 2.93 3.88
CA ALA A 107 14.83 4.08 4.55
C ALA A 107 15.64 4.61 5.75
N ILE A 108 16.20 3.73 6.59
CA ILE A 108 17.00 4.12 7.76
C ILE A 108 18.30 4.82 7.32
N SER A 109 18.99 4.26 6.33
CA SER A 109 20.27 4.77 5.88
C SER A 109 20.13 6.07 5.10
N ILE A 110 19.05 6.27 4.36
CA ILE A 110 18.77 7.52 3.63
C ILE A 110 18.78 8.69 4.59
N TRP A 111 17.99 8.64 5.66
CA TRP A 111 17.89 9.74 6.62
C TRP A 111 19.20 10.01 7.36
N LYS A 112 20.01 8.97 7.61
CA LYS A 112 21.37 9.16 8.15
C LYS A 112 22.26 9.98 7.21
N HIS A 113 22.11 9.82 5.90
CA HIS A 113 22.92 10.55 4.92
C HIS A 113 22.43 11.97 4.66
N ILE A 114 21.11 12.21 4.72
CA ILE A 114 20.54 13.55 4.51
C ILE A 114 20.76 14.42 5.75
N CYS A 115 20.31 13.95 6.90
CA CYS A 115 20.45 14.64 8.17
C CYS A 115 20.45 13.62 9.32
N PRO A 116 21.58 13.43 10.02
CA PRO A 116 21.71 12.42 11.06
C PRO A 116 20.68 12.53 12.21
N ILE A 117 20.23 13.77 12.52
CA ILE A 117 19.19 14.01 13.54
C ILE A 117 17.87 13.35 13.16
N PHE A 118 17.53 13.33 11.86
CA PHE A 118 16.29 12.73 11.35
C PHE A 118 16.37 11.21 11.10
N LYS A 119 17.43 10.54 11.54
CA LYS A 119 17.55 9.07 11.45
C LYS A 119 16.34 8.34 12.07
N GLY A 120 15.73 8.94 13.09
CA GLY A 120 14.52 8.42 13.74
C GLY A 120 13.34 8.23 12.79
N ILE A 121 13.22 9.05 11.73
CA ILE A 121 12.17 8.92 10.70
C ILE A 121 12.29 7.56 10.00
N GLY A 122 13.51 7.12 9.68
CA GLY A 122 13.73 5.80 9.06
C GLY A 122 13.25 4.63 9.94
N TYR A 123 13.46 4.72 11.24
CA TYR A 123 12.93 3.72 12.18
C TYR A 123 11.40 3.80 12.30
N ALA A 124 10.84 5.02 12.34
CA ALA A 124 9.39 5.21 12.37
C ALA A 124 8.72 4.59 11.13
N ILE A 125 9.28 4.80 9.94
CA ILE A 125 8.82 4.17 8.69
C ILE A 125 8.80 2.63 8.83
N CYS A 126 9.86 2.03 9.36
CA CYS A 126 9.93 0.58 9.53
C CYS A 126 8.88 0.06 10.53
N ILE A 127 8.65 0.79 11.62
CA ILE A 127 7.63 0.45 12.63
C ILE A 127 6.23 0.55 12.04
N ILE A 128 5.93 1.62 11.29
CA ILE A 128 4.65 1.79 10.60
C ILE A 128 4.43 0.64 9.61
N ALA A 129 5.42 0.29 8.80
CA ALA A 129 5.33 -0.82 7.86
C ALA A 129 5.06 -2.16 8.58
N LEU A 130 5.66 -2.38 9.75
CA LEU A 130 5.42 -3.55 10.58
C LEU A 130 3.95 -3.60 11.06
N TYR A 131 3.42 -2.51 11.63
CA TYR A 131 2.02 -2.46 12.06
C TYR A 131 1.03 -2.65 10.90
N VAL A 132 1.29 -2.01 9.77
CA VAL A 132 0.46 -2.18 8.57
C VAL A 132 0.46 -3.65 8.12
N SER A 133 1.59 -4.33 8.15
CA SER A 133 1.67 -5.73 7.72
C SER A 133 0.84 -6.68 8.59
N PHE A 134 0.65 -6.38 9.88
CA PHE A 134 -0.18 -7.21 10.76
C PHE A 134 -1.66 -7.18 10.34
N TYR A 135 -2.26 -6.01 10.23
CA TYR A 135 -3.69 -5.93 9.92
C TYR A 135 -3.98 -6.18 8.44
N TYR A 136 -3.10 -5.75 7.53
CA TYR A 136 -3.36 -5.85 6.09
C TYR A 136 -3.38 -7.30 5.61
N ASN A 137 -2.46 -8.13 6.10
CA ASN A 137 -2.45 -9.56 5.78
C ASN A 137 -3.68 -10.29 6.34
N THR A 138 -4.24 -9.83 7.45
CA THR A 138 -5.49 -10.37 7.99
C THR A 138 -6.67 -10.09 7.06
N ILE A 139 -6.74 -8.88 6.47
CA ILE A 139 -7.78 -8.55 5.48
C ILE A 139 -7.66 -9.44 4.23
N ILE A 140 -6.44 -9.69 3.77
CA ILE A 140 -6.21 -10.61 2.64
C ILE A 140 -6.61 -12.04 2.99
N ALA A 141 -6.36 -12.48 4.23
CA ALA A 141 -6.81 -13.79 4.70
C ALA A 141 -8.34 -13.92 4.72
N TRP A 142 -9.07 -12.86 5.11
CA TRP A 142 -10.54 -12.82 4.99
C TRP A 142 -10.97 -12.95 3.52
N ALA A 143 -10.34 -12.21 2.62
CA ALA A 143 -10.64 -12.31 1.19
C ALA A 143 -10.40 -13.74 0.65
N LEU A 144 -9.33 -14.40 1.09
CA LEU A 144 -9.05 -15.79 0.74
C LEU A 144 -10.12 -16.74 1.29
N PHE A 145 -10.59 -16.51 2.51
CA PHE A 145 -11.68 -17.30 3.10
C PHE A 145 -13.00 -17.11 2.34
N TYR A 146 -13.33 -15.87 1.94
CA TYR A 146 -14.48 -15.59 1.08
C TYR A 146 -14.35 -16.26 -0.29
N PHE A 147 -13.16 -16.22 -0.88
CA PHE A 147 -12.88 -16.88 -2.14
C PHE A 147 -13.12 -18.40 -2.04
N TYR A 148 -12.61 -19.04 -1.00
CA TYR A 148 -12.87 -20.45 -0.73
C TYR A 148 -14.36 -20.73 -0.53
N SER A 149 -15.06 -19.91 0.25
CA SER A 149 -16.50 -20.05 0.52
C SER A 149 -17.37 -19.83 -0.73
N SER A 150 -16.85 -19.14 -1.75
CA SER A 150 -17.58 -18.89 -3.01
C SER A 150 -17.71 -20.11 -3.92
N PHE A 151 -16.97 -21.18 -3.65
CA PHE A 151 -17.09 -22.45 -4.41
C PHE A 151 -18.27 -23.33 -3.96
N ALA A 152 -19.02 -22.92 -2.93
CA ALA A 152 -20.22 -23.62 -2.52
C ALA A 152 -21.34 -23.46 -3.57
N SER A 153 -22.17 -24.49 -3.75
CA SER A 153 -23.30 -24.46 -4.70
C SER A 153 -24.34 -23.39 -4.36
N VAL A 154 -24.53 -23.11 -3.09
CA VAL A 154 -25.31 -21.97 -2.58
C VAL A 154 -24.38 -21.08 -1.80
N LEU A 155 -24.31 -19.80 -2.19
CA LEU A 155 -23.43 -18.86 -1.52
C LEU A 155 -23.86 -18.62 -0.07
N PRO A 156 -22.95 -18.76 0.92
CA PRO A 156 -23.32 -18.73 2.34
C PRO A 156 -23.91 -17.40 2.82
N TRP A 157 -23.69 -16.31 2.10
CA TRP A 157 -24.17 -14.96 2.44
C TRP A 157 -25.44 -14.53 1.72
N THR A 158 -26.13 -15.45 1.02
CA THR A 158 -27.35 -15.12 0.26
C THR A 158 -28.64 -15.44 1.01
N ASN A 159 -28.61 -16.38 1.94
CA ASN A 159 -29.79 -16.85 2.69
C ASN A 159 -29.57 -16.82 4.21
N CYS A 160 -30.66 -16.97 4.95
CA CYS A 160 -30.67 -16.99 6.41
C CYS A 160 -30.81 -18.42 7.00
N ASP A 161 -30.59 -19.45 6.19
CA ASP A 161 -30.86 -20.85 6.62
C ASP A 161 -29.60 -21.56 7.13
N ASN A 162 -28.57 -20.84 7.48
CA ASN A 162 -27.30 -21.39 7.93
C ASN A 162 -27.19 -21.43 9.45
N ALA A 163 -26.35 -22.32 9.99
CA ALA A 163 -26.18 -22.52 11.43
C ALA A 163 -25.69 -21.29 12.21
N TRP A 164 -25.09 -20.31 11.56
CA TRP A 164 -24.62 -19.06 12.17
C TRP A 164 -25.65 -17.94 12.14
N ASN A 165 -26.77 -18.12 11.41
CA ASN A 165 -27.82 -17.11 11.33
C ASN A 165 -28.65 -17.03 12.61
N THR A 166 -29.17 -15.84 12.88
CA THR A 166 -30.08 -15.57 14.00
C THR A 166 -31.50 -15.36 13.51
N GLU A 167 -32.47 -15.36 14.43
CA GLU A 167 -33.85 -15.01 14.14
C GLU A 167 -34.01 -13.58 13.55
N ASN A 168 -33.04 -12.71 13.81
CA ASN A 168 -32.98 -11.34 13.27
C ASN A 168 -32.45 -11.27 11.82
N CYS A 169 -32.05 -12.41 11.26
CA CYS A 169 -31.61 -12.46 9.88
C CYS A 169 -32.78 -12.20 8.94
N THR A 170 -32.66 -11.19 8.09
CA THR A 170 -33.72 -10.77 7.18
C THR A 170 -33.20 -10.67 5.77
N ASN A 171 -33.76 -11.47 4.88
CA ASN A 171 -33.40 -11.43 3.46
C ASN A 171 -34.39 -10.54 2.69
N TYR A 172 -33.99 -9.29 2.45
CA TYR A 172 -34.77 -8.30 1.73
C TYR A 172 -35.05 -8.68 0.26
N PHE A 173 -34.13 -9.44 -0.36
CA PHE A 173 -34.25 -9.76 -1.79
C PHE A 173 -35.16 -10.94 -2.11
N LEU A 174 -35.52 -11.75 -1.13
CA LEU A 174 -36.31 -12.98 -1.31
C LEU A 174 -37.78 -12.87 -0.83
N LYS A 175 -38.14 -11.81 -0.10
CA LYS A 175 -39.49 -11.63 0.44
C LYS A 175 -40.00 -10.22 0.13
N ASP A 176 -41.08 -10.13 -0.64
CA ASP A 176 -41.69 -8.86 -1.11
C ASP A 176 -42.31 -8.00 0.00
N ASN A 177 -42.47 -8.49 1.22
CA ASN A 177 -43.19 -7.81 2.33
C ASN A 177 -42.40 -7.81 3.65
N VAL A 178 -41.08 -7.67 3.61
CA VAL A 178 -40.31 -7.63 4.85
C VAL A 178 -40.11 -6.18 5.30
N THR A 179 -40.65 -5.85 6.46
CA THR A 179 -40.37 -4.58 7.16
C THR A 179 -38.98 -4.67 7.83
N TRP A 180 -38.11 -3.76 7.47
CA TRP A 180 -36.76 -3.64 8.08
C TRP A 180 -36.91 -2.98 9.46
N ASN A 181 -36.62 -3.73 10.52
CA ASN A 181 -36.58 -3.23 11.89
C ASN A 181 -35.15 -2.87 12.32
N ASN A 182 -35.00 -2.05 13.38
CA ASN A 182 -33.69 -1.67 13.92
C ASN A 182 -32.79 -2.85 14.34
N TYR A 183 -33.37 -4.04 14.52
CA TYR A 183 -32.66 -5.28 14.87
C TYR A 183 -32.41 -6.20 13.68
N SER A 184 -32.96 -5.89 12.50
CA SER A 184 -32.80 -6.69 11.30
C SER A 184 -31.37 -6.64 10.78
N ARG A 185 -30.79 -7.79 10.47
CA ARG A 185 -29.44 -7.94 9.90
C ARG A 185 -29.49 -8.66 8.57
N SER A 186 -28.62 -8.24 7.66
CA SER A 186 -28.51 -8.92 6.37
C SER A 186 -27.79 -10.28 6.52
N PRO A 187 -28.08 -11.26 5.65
CA PRO A 187 -27.34 -12.53 5.64
C PRO A 187 -25.83 -12.35 5.48
N ALA A 188 -25.43 -11.35 4.67
CA ALA A 188 -24.02 -11.03 4.44
C ALA A 188 -23.34 -10.46 5.69
N GLU A 189 -24.03 -9.61 6.46
CA GLU A 189 -23.53 -9.08 7.72
C GLU A 189 -23.37 -10.18 8.76
N GLU A 190 -24.36 -11.07 8.89
CA GLU A 190 -24.26 -12.19 9.82
C GLU A 190 -23.19 -13.20 9.43
N PHE A 191 -23.03 -13.47 8.13
CA PHE A 191 -21.93 -14.30 7.66
C PHE A 191 -20.59 -13.71 8.06
N TYR A 192 -20.38 -12.41 7.86
CA TYR A 192 -19.14 -11.74 8.21
C TYR A 192 -18.90 -11.73 9.73
N THR A 193 -19.87 -11.27 10.51
CA THR A 193 -19.72 -11.07 11.96
C THR A 193 -19.71 -12.37 12.75
N ARG A 194 -20.51 -13.36 12.34
CA ARG A 194 -20.71 -14.59 13.12
C ARG A 194 -19.96 -15.80 12.56
N ASN A 195 -19.80 -15.91 11.24
CA ASN A 195 -19.08 -17.04 10.64
C ASN A 195 -17.61 -16.72 10.33
N VAL A 196 -17.31 -15.55 9.79
CA VAL A 196 -15.92 -15.19 9.48
C VAL A 196 -15.18 -14.76 10.74
N LEU A 197 -15.66 -13.74 11.44
CA LEU A 197 -14.97 -13.15 12.58
C LEU A 197 -15.31 -13.79 13.93
N GLU A 198 -16.49 -14.38 14.08
CA GLU A 198 -17.01 -14.90 15.36
C GLU A 198 -17.01 -13.87 16.50
N ILE A 199 -17.29 -12.60 16.19
CA ILE A 199 -17.28 -11.49 17.16
C ILE A 199 -18.19 -11.75 18.35
N HIS A 200 -19.30 -12.48 18.14
CA HIS A 200 -20.26 -12.83 19.20
C HIS A 200 -19.70 -13.68 20.34
N LYS A 201 -18.49 -14.25 20.16
CA LYS A 201 -17.77 -15.03 21.18
C LYS A 201 -16.79 -14.18 21.99
N SER A 202 -16.66 -12.88 21.66
CA SER A 202 -15.74 -11.95 22.31
C SER A 202 -16.53 -10.84 22.99
N ASP A 203 -16.23 -10.58 24.26
CA ASP A 203 -16.81 -9.49 25.05
C ASP A 203 -15.86 -8.28 25.16
N GLY A 204 -14.73 -8.29 24.45
CA GLY A 204 -13.74 -7.23 24.47
C GLY A 204 -12.31 -7.73 24.70
N LEU A 205 -11.41 -6.81 25.05
CA LEU A 205 -9.98 -7.13 25.22
C LEU A 205 -9.68 -8.10 26.36
N HIS A 206 -10.53 -8.21 27.36
CA HIS A 206 -10.37 -9.12 28.49
C HIS A 206 -10.85 -10.55 28.18
N ASN A 207 -11.71 -10.71 27.16
CA ASN A 207 -12.16 -12.01 26.68
C ASN A 207 -12.17 -11.99 25.15
N VAL A 208 -11.04 -12.31 24.56
CA VAL A 208 -10.78 -12.20 23.10
C VAL A 208 -11.49 -13.31 22.30
N GLY A 209 -12.07 -14.31 22.99
CA GLY A 209 -12.65 -15.49 22.34
C GLY A 209 -11.58 -16.51 21.91
N GLY A 210 -11.96 -17.42 21.03
CA GLY A 210 -11.10 -18.50 20.55
C GLY A 210 -10.38 -18.17 19.24
N VAL A 211 -9.30 -18.89 18.96
CA VAL A 211 -8.61 -18.79 17.67
C VAL A 211 -9.43 -19.47 16.57
N ARG A 212 -9.74 -18.72 15.53
CA ARG A 212 -10.43 -19.23 14.34
C ARG A 212 -9.41 -19.95 13.44
N TRP A 213 -9.34 -21.29 13.54
CA TRP A 213 -8.33 -22.08 12.83
C TRP A 213 -8.39 -21.95 11.30
N GLN A 214 -9.60 -21.78 10.71
CA GLN A 214 -9.76 -21.58 9.27
C GLN A 214 -9.07 -20.29 8.79
N LEU A 215 -9.27 -19.19 9.54
CA LEU A 215 -8.60 -17.91 9.24
C LEU A 215 -7.09 -17.99 9.49
N MET A 216 -6.67 -18.70 10.53
CA MET A 216 -5.26 -18.94 10.80
C MET A 216 -4.59 -19.70 9.64
N LEU A 217 -5.26 -20.70 9.08
CA LEU A 217 -4.77 -21.45 7.93
C LEU A 217 -4.71 -20.56 6.68
N CYS A 218 -5.73 -19.74 6.42
CA CYS A 218 -5.71 -18.76 5.33
C CYS A 218 -4.55 -17.78 5.50
N LEU A 219 -4.33 -17.26 6.71
CA LEU A 219 -3.23 -16.34 7.00
C LEU A 219 -1.87 -17.01 6.78
N PHE A 220 -1.70 -18.25 7.22
CA PHE A 220 -0.48 -19.03 6.98
C PHE A 220 -0.21 -19.22 5.48
N LEU A 221 -1.25 -19.51 4.68
CA LEU A 221 -1.13 -19.63 3.23
C LEU A 221 -0.70 -18.30 2.60
N ILE A 222 -1.28 -17.18 3.03
CA ILE A 222 -0.91 -15.84 2.53
C ILE A 222 0.56 -15.54 2.85
N PHE A 223 1.00 -15.75 4.09
CA PHE A 223 2.42 -15.54 4.44
C PHE A 223 3.36 -16.45 3.64
N THR A 224 2.95 -17.68 3.37
CA THR A 224 3.72 -18.62 2.55
C THR A 224 3.85 -18.10 1.11
N ILE A 225 2.76 -17.62 0.50
CA ILE A 225 2.77 -17.03 -0.85
C ILE A 225 3.67 -15.79 -0.89
N VAL A 226 3.56 -14.89 0.09
CA VAL A 226 4.39 -13.69 0.19
C VAL A 226 5.86 -14.06 0.33
N TYR A 227 6.19 -15.03 1.19
CA TYR A 227 7.54 -15.50 1.39
C TYR A 227 8.17 -16.01 0.09
N PHE A 228 7.51 -16.89 -0.64
CA PHE A 228 8.02 -17.38 -1.91
C PHE A 228 8.10 -16.31 -3.00
N SER A 229 7.19 -15.34 -2.98
CA SER A 229 7.22 -14.20 -3.90
C SER A 229 8.45 -13.30 -3.70
N LEU A 230 8.97 -13.25 -2.48
CA LEU A 230 10.12 -12.42 -2.10
C LEU A 230 11.43 -13.21 -1.95
N TRP A 231 11.40 -14.54 -2.03
CA TRP A 231 12.52 -15.46 -1.75
C TRP A 231 13.84 -15.08 -2.45
N LYS A 232 13.77 -14.73 -3.73
CA LYS A 232 14.95 -14.34 -4.53
C LYS A 232 15.08 -12.82 -4.69
N GLY A 233 14.47 -12.05 -3.78
CA GLY A 233 14.52 -10.59 -3.81
C GLY A 233 13.81 -9.98 -5.02
N VAL A 234 14.34 -8.85 -5.50
CA VAL A 234 13.73 -8.01 -6.54
C VAL A 234 13.45 -8.73 -7.86
N LYS A 235 14.28 -9.71 -8.22
CA LYS A 235 14.14 -10.47 -9.46
C LYS A 235 12.89 -11.34 -9.51
N THR A 236 12.50 -11.94 -8.38
CA THR A 236 11.29 -12.76 -8.27
C THR A 236 10.06 -11.87 -8.07
N SER A 237 10.18 -10.88 -7.19
CA SER A 237 9.12 -9.90 -6.96
C SER A 237 8.70 -9.22 -8.26
N GLY A 238 9.65 -8.78 -9.11
CA GLY A 238 9.34 -8.16 -10.40
C GLY A 238 8.51 -9.04 -11.35
N LYS A 239 8.69 -10.37 -11.31
CA LYS A 239 7.88 -11.29 -12.12
C LYS A 239 6.46 -11.49 -11.57
N VAL A 240 6.35 -11.62 -10.24
CA VAL A 240 5.05 -11.78 -9.55
C VAL A 240 4.17 -10.56 -9.76
N VAL A 241 4.77 -9.37 -9.75
CA VAL A 241 4.08 -8.09 -9.93
C VAL A 241 3.35 -8.00 -11.28
N TRP A 242 3.84 -8.63 -12.34
CA TRP A 242 3.12 -8.68 -13.62
C TRP A 242 1.71 -9.25 -13.48
N VAL A 243 1.55 -10.26 -12.67
CA VAL A 243 0.24 -10.88 -12.41
C VAL A 243 -0.54 -10.06 -11.38
N THR A 244 0.07 -9.73 -10.24
CA THR A 244 -0.62 -9.08 -9.13
C THR A 244 -1.05 -7.64 -9.44
N ALA A 245 -0.31 -6.91 -10.28
CA ALA A 245 -0.67 -5.55 -10.68
C ALA A 245 -1.73 -5.53 -11.80
N THR A 246 -1.78 -6.54 -12.68
CA THR A 246 -2.73 -6.55 -13.81
C THR A 246 -4.06 -7.24 -13.48
N LEU A 247 -4.04 -8.26 -12.63
CA LEU A 247 -5.23 -9.04 -12.26
C LEU A 247 -6.39 -8.17 -11.73
N PRO A 248 -6.18 -7.19 -10.83
CA PRO A 248 -7.26 -6.32 -10.35
C PRO A 248 -7.99 -5.58 -11.47
N TYR A 249 -7.26 -5.10 -12.49
CA TYR A 249 -7.87 -4.40 -13.62
C TYR A 249 -8.75 -5.33 -14.47
N VAL A 250 -8.31 -6.58 -14.68
CA VAL A 250 -9.11 -7.58 -15.41
C VAL A 250 -10.42 -7.86 -14.67
N VAL A 251 -10.33 -8.08 -13.35
CA VAL A 251 -11.51 -8.33 -12.51
C VAL A 251 -12.45 -7.13 -12.52
N LEU A 252 -11.92 -5.90 -12.33
CA LEU A 252 -12.72 -4.67 -12.35
C LEU A 252 -13.39 -4.45 -13.72
N PHE A 253 -12.71 -4.80 -14.82
CA PHE A 253 -13.29 -4.71 -16.16
C PHE A 253 -14.47 -5.67 -16.34
N ILE A 254 -14.35 -6.91 -15.87
CA ILE A 254 -15.45 -7.88 -15.88
C ILE A 254 -16.63 -7.38 -15.05
N LEU A 255 -16.35 -6.86 -13.84
CA LEU A 255 -17.35 -6.29 -12.96
C LEU A 255 -18.02 -5.04 -13.55
N LEU A 256 -17.27 -4.20 -14.27
CA LEU A 256 -17.79 -3.04 -14.97
C LEU A 256 -18.81 -3.46 -16.05
N ILE A 257 -18.46 -4.44 -16.90
CA ILE A 257 -19.37 -4.95 -17.92
C ILE A 257 -20.63 -5.51 -17.27
N ARG A 258 -20.45 -6.36 -16.24
CA ARG A 258 -21.59 -6.95 -15.53
C ARG A 258 -22.46 -5.89 -14.83
N GLY A 259 -21.84 -4.93 -14.16
CA GLY A 259 -22.55 -3.84 -13.49
C GLY A 259 -23.32 -2.95 -14.48
N ALA A 260 -22.73 -2.63 -15.64
CA ALA A 260 -23.37 -1.80 -16.66
C ALA A 260 -24.59 -2.49 -17.33
N THR A 261 -24.59 -3.83 -17.38
CA THR A 261 -25.69 -4.62 -17.99
C THR A 261 -26.86 -4.89 -17.03
N LEU A 262 -26.75 -4.55 -15.74
CA LEU A 262 -27.83 -4.76 -14.79
C LEU A 262 -28.99 -3.78 -14.99
N PRO A 263 -30.25 -4.22 -14.79
CA PRO A 263 -31.38 -3.32 -14.85
C PRO A 263 -31.28 -2.24 -13.76
N GLY A 264 -31.42 -0.96 -14.15
CA GLY A 264 -31.26 0.16 -13.24
C GLY A 264 -29.84 0.68 -13.04
N ALA A 265 -28.82 0.11 -13.70
CA ALA A 265 -27.42 0.54 -13.61
C ALA A 265 -27.25 2.06 -13.82
N TRP A 266 -27.92 2.63 -14.81
CA TRP A 266 -27.85 4.06 -15.09
C TRP A 266 -28.37 4.92 -13.92
N LYS A 267 -29.46 4.51 -13.28
CA LYS A 267 -29.97 5.21 -12.08
C LYS A 267 -28.94 5.18 -10.95
N GLY A 268 -28.26 4.06 -10.75
CA GLY A 268 -27.18 3.93 -9.77
C GLY A 268 -25.99 4.84 -10.09
N VAL A 269 -25.55 4.91 -11.33
CA VAL A 269 -24.46 5.81 -11.78
C VAL A 269 -24.83 7.27 -11.53
N VAL A 270 -26.03 7.69 -11.94
CA VAL A 270 -26.49 9.07 -11.73
C VAL A 270 -26.59 9.38 -10.23
N PHE A 271 -27.12 8.47 -9.43
CA PHE A 271 -27.22 8.65 -7.99
C PHE A 271 -25.83 8.79 -7.32
N TYR A 272 -24.88 7.98 -7.73
CA TYR A 272 -23.50 7.99 -7.20
C TYR A 272 -22.75 9.27 -7.61
N LEU A 273 -22.89 9.70 -8.86
CA LEU A 273 -22.17 10.86 -9.39
C LEU A 273 -22.86 12.21 -9.14
N LYS A 274 -24.14 12.21 -8.71
CA LYS A 274 -24.87 13.44 -8.42
C LYS A 274 -24.16 14.25 -7.33
N PRO A 275 -23.62 15.44 -7.64
CA PRO A 275 -22.81 16.20 -6.70
C PRO A 275 -23.71 16.85 -5.62
N LYS A 276 -23.30 16.73 -4.37
CA LYS A 276 -23.84 17.48 -3.23
C LYS A 276 -22.85 18.58 -2.89
N TRP A 277 -23.04 19.76 -3.45
CA TRP A 277 -22.12 20.89 -3.34
C TRP A 277 -21.94 21.41 -1.91
N GLU A 278 -22.97 21.28 -1.08
CA GLU A 278 -22.94 21.68 0.33
C GLU A 278 -21.83 20.98 1.10
N LYS A 279 -21.50 19.73 0.75
CA LYS A 279 -20.45 18.92 1.37
C LYS A 279 -19.03 19.50 1.18
N LEU A 280 -18.80 20.30 0.16
CA LEU A 280 -17.48 20.92 -0.06
C LEU A 280 -17.09 21.95 1.01
N PHE A 281 -18.06 22.50 1.72
CA PHE A 281 -17.83 23.45 2.82
C PHE A 281 -17.50 22.76 4.15
N GLU A 282 -17.67 21.43 4.24
CA GLU A 282 -17.30 20.67 5.41
C GLU A 282 -15.80 20.31 5.38
N THR A 283 -15.07 20.70 6.43
CA THR A 283 -13.63 20.40 6.54
C THR A 283 -13.34 18.88 6.55
N SER A 284 -14.27 18.08 7.09
CA SER A 284 -14.16 16.61 7.12
C SER A 284 -13.94 16.01 5.74
N VAL A 285 -14.61 16.54 4.71
CA VAL A 285 -14.50 16.06 3.32
C VAL A 285 -13.08 16.27 2.76
N TRP A 286 -12.45 17.39 3.09
CA TRP A 286 -11.06 17.68 2.70
C TRP A 286 -10.06 16.78 3.44
N VAL A 287 -10.30 16.52 4.72
CA VAL A 287 -9.49 15.60 5.51
C VAL A 287 -9.61 14.18 4.97
N ASP A 288 -10.82 13.71 4.66
CA ASP A 288 -11.04 12.39 4.09
C ASP A 288 -10.40 12.25 2.70
N ALA A 289 -10.45 13.30 1.88
CA ALA A 289 -9.77 13.33 0.58
C ALA A 289 -8.24 13.23 0.74
N ALA A 290 -7.67 14.02 1.66
CA ALA A 290 -6.25 13.94 1.98
C ALA A 290 -5.87 12.55 2.49
N ALA A 291 -6.61 12.02 3.46
CA ALA A 291 -6.37 10.69 4.02
C ALA A 291 -6.43 9.61 2.93
N GLN A 292 -7.41 9.68 2.02
CA GLN A 292 -7.52 8.72 0.93
C GLN A 292 -6.33 8.77 -0.04
N ILE A 293 -5.82 9.97 -0.38
CA ILE A 293 -4.62 10.13 -1.20
C ILE A 293 -3.38 9.59 -0.48
N PHE A 294 -3.22 9.89 0.82
CA PHE A 294 -2.10 9.36 1.60
C PHE A 294 -2.13 7.83 1.71
N PHE A 295 -3.29 7.23 1.89
CA PHE A 295 -3.40 5.76 1.91
C PHE A 295 -3.15 5.13 0.54
N SER A 296 -3.67 5.72 -0.54
CA SER A 296 -3.54 5.17 -1.89
C SER A 296 -2.11 5.29 -2.45
N LEU A 297 -1.48 6.46 -2.30
CA LEU A 297 -0.11 6.67 -2.79
C LEU A 297 0.96 6.24 -1.79
N GLY A 298 0.61 6.07 -0.52
CA GLY A 298 1.46 5.58 0.55
C GLY A 298 2.73 6.40 0.84
N PRO A 299 2.73 7.74 0.71
CA PRO A 299 3.90 8.52 1.11
C PRO A 299 4.14 8.36 2.61
N GLY A 300 5.41 8.20 3.00
CA GLY A 300 5.78 7.96 4.40
C GLY A 300 5.84 6.49 4.80
N PHE A 301 5.33 5.55 4.00
CA PHE A 301 5.49 4.12 4.28
C PHE A 301 6.86 3.56 3.86
N GLY A 302 7.67 4.34 3.13
CA GLY A 302 9.02 3.95 2.71
C GLY A 302 9.07 2.87 1.62
N VAL A 303 7.95 2.40 1.14
CA VAL A 303 7.87 1.40 0.07
C VAL A 303 8.40 1.99 -1.23
N LEU A 304 8.02 3.20 -1.59
CA LEU A 304 8.51 3.90 -2.78
C LEU A 304 10.00 4.17 -2.70
N LEU A 305 10.51 4.56 -1.52
CA LEU A 305 11.94 4.68 -1.24
C LEU A 305 12.69 3.37 -1.49
N ALA A 306 12.12 2.26 -1.00
CA ALA A 306 12.70 0.94 -1.16
C ALA A 306 12.70 0.51 -2.63
N LEU A 307 11.56 0.61 -3.35
CA LEU A 307 11.42 0.21 -4.75
C LEU A 307 12.34 1.03 -5.67
N SER A 308 12.38 2.35 -5.50
CA SER A 308 13.21 3.25 -6.31
C SER A 308 14.70 3.08 -6.05
N SER A 309 15.09 2.62 -4.87
CA SER A 309 16.50 2.39 -4.53
C SER A 309 17.18 1.28 -5.35
N TYR A 310 16.41 0.43 -6.00
CA TYR A 310 16.90 -0.59 -6.94
C TYR A 310 16.99 -0.09 -8.39
N SER A 311 16.56 1.16 -8.65
CA SER A 311 16.71 1.78 -9.98
C SER A 311 18.13 2.32 -10.20
N PRO A 312 18.63 2.35 -11.45
CA PRO A 312 19.90 3.00 -11.78
C PRO A 312 19.84 4.50 -11.47
N PHE A 313 20.98 5.08 -11.05
CA PHE A 313 21.06 6.51 -10.73
C PHE A 313 20.64 7.41 -11.91
N THR A 314 21.01 7.01 -13.12
CA THR A 314 20.76 7.74 -14.37
C THR A 314 19.36 7.55 -14.93
N ASN A 315 18.48 6.78 -14.24
CA ASN A 315 17.11 6.59 -14.71
C ASN A 315 16.32 7.89 -14.60
N ASN A 316 15.51 8.18 -15.61
CA ASN A 316 14.64 9.35 -15.58
C ASN A 316 13.41 9.05 -14.72
N CYS A 317 13.28 9.73 -13.57
CA CYS A 317 12.16 9.55 -12.65
C CYS A 317 10.81 10.07 -13.19
N TYR A 318 10.83 10.90 -14.26
CA TYR A 318 9.61 11.43 -14.89
C TYR A 318 9.02 10.50 -15.95
N ARG A 319 9.73 9.45 -16.35
CA ARG A 319 9.31 8.54 -17.43
C ARG A 319 9.33 7.10 -16.99
#